data_c1b95ebd9f97936953c35191921c02fb
#
_entry.id   c1b95ebd9f97936953c35191921c02fb
#
_cell.length_a   1.000
_cell.length_b   1.000
_cell.length_c   1.000
_cell.angle_alpha   90.00
_cell.angle_beta   90.00
_cell.angle_gamma   90.00
#
_symmetry.space_group_name_H-M   'P 1'
#
loop_
_entity.id
_entity.type
_entity.pdbx_description
1 polymer ?
#
loop_
_entity_poly.entity_id
_entity_poly.type
_entity_poly.pdbx_seq_one_letter_code
_entity_poly.pdbx_strand_id
1 'polypeptide(L)'
;MKKTVPYITGDGVGVEITPSMQAIVNAAVKKAYGSEHEIEWIEVLAGERAFNETGSWLPDETMEAFKKYGVGIKGPLTTPVGGGIRSLNVALRQTLDLYVCLRPVRWFSGVVSPVKEPQKVDMHISVSYTHLRAHE
;
A
#
# COMPACT_ATOMS: atom_id res chain seq x y z
N MET A 1 -0.45 15.39 18.46
CA MET A 1 -0.39 15.81 17.03
C MET A 1 -1.08 14.74 16.18
N LYS A 2 -2.07 15.12 15.36
CA LYS A 2 -2.73 14.19 14.42
C LYS A 2 -2.05 14.23 13.06
N LYS A 3 -1.80 13.05 12.48
CA LYS A 3 -1.30 12.89 11.13
C LYS A 3 -2.35 12.13 10.32
N THR A 4 -2.87 12.75 9.28
CA THR A 4 -3.85 12.13 8.39
C THR A 4 -3.14 11.21 7.40
N VAL A 5 -3.63 9.98 7.28
CA VAL A 5 -3.12 8.95 6.36
C VAL A 5 -4.28 8.38 5.55
N PRO A 6 -4.38 8.69 4.25
CA PRO A 6 -5.34 8.04 3.39
C PRO A 6 -4.98 6.57 3.18
N TYR A 7 -6.00 5.73 3.11
CA TYR A 7 -5.82 4.32 2.85
C TYR A 7 -6.88 3.76 1.90
N ILE A 8 -6.50 2.75 1.15
CA ILE A 8 -7.38 1.94 0.33
C ILE A 8 -7.50 0.58 1.01
N THR A 9 -8.70 0.19 1.40
CA THR A 9 -8.95 -1.15 1.96
C THR A 9 -8.54 -2.25 0.99
N GLY A 10 -8.81 -2.04 -0.29
CA GLY A 10 -8.51 -3.00 -1.34
C GLY A 10 -9.60 -4.06 -1.52
N ASP A 11 -9.33 -4.97 -2.45
CA ASP A 11 -10.24 -6.03 -2.86
C ASP A 11 -9.91 -7.35 -2.14
N GLY A 12 -10.84 -8.29 -2.15
CA GLY A 12 -10.64 -9.64 -1.60
C GLY A 12 -10.19 -9.62 -0.14
N VAL A 13 -9.01 -10.17 0.14
CA VAL A 13 -8.44 -10.25 1.49
C VAL A 13 -8.15 -8.88 2.13
N GLY A 14 -8.19 -7.80 1.34
CA GLY A 14 -7.99 -6.43 1.82
C GLY A 14 -8.93 -6.05 2.97
N VAL A 15 -10.17 -6.49 2.90
CA VAL A 15 -11.21 -6.24 3.92
C VAL A 15 -10.80 -6.81 5.29
N GLU A 16 -10.09 -7.94 5.32
CA GLU A 16 -9.67 -8.61 6.55
C GLU A 16 -8.35 -8.04 7.09
N ILE A 17 -7.39 -7.79 6.20
CA ILE A 17 -6.03 -7.38 6.63
C ILE A 17 -5.93 -5.89 6.98
N THR A 18 -6.75 -5.04 6.38
CA THR A 18 -6.68 -3.59 6.62
C THR A 18 -7.01 -3.20 8.06
N PRO A 19 -8.07 -3.70 8.70
CA PRO A 19 -8.31 -3.43 10.12
C PRO A 19 -7.19 -3.93 11.04
N SER A 20 -6.62 -5.10 10.73
CA SER A 20 -5.50 -5.66 11.48
C SER A 20 -4.26 -4.78 11.36
N MET A 21 -3.94 -4.30 10.16
CA MET A 21 -2.85 -3.35 9.92
C MET A 21 -3.05 -2.06 10.71
N GLN A 22 -4.25 -1.47 10.66
CA GLN A 22 -4.57 -0.24 11.40
C GLN A 22 -4.42 -0.43 12.91
N ALA A 23 -4.89 -1.55 13.45
CA ALA A 23 -4.74 -1.87 14.87
C ALA A 23 -3.27 -1.96 15.29
N ILE A 24 -2.44 -2.65 14.49
CA ILE A 24 -0.99 -2.79 14.73
C ILE A 24 -0.29 -1.43 14.68
N VAL A 25 -0.57 -0.64 13.66
CA VAL A 25 0.06 0.69 13.48
C VAL A 25 -0.35 1.63 14.61
N ASN A 26 -1.64 1.67 14.97
CA ASN A 26 -2.12 2.49 16.08
C ASN A 26 -1.47 2.09 17.42
N ALA A 27 -1.33 0.79 17.67
CA ALA A 27 -0.66 0.28 18.87
C ALA A 27 0.84 0.66 18.87
N ALA A 28 1.50 0.57 17.73
CA ALA A 28 2.91 0.96 17.58
C ALA A 28 3.12 2.46 17.80
N VAL A 29 2.28 3.32 17.22
CA VAL A 29 2.32 4.77 17.42
C VAL A 29 2.09 5.11 18.89
N LYS A 30 1.09 4.50 19.53
CA LYS A 30 0.81 4.71 20.96
C LYS A 30 1.99 4.28 21.83
N LYS A 31 2.64 3.15 21.49
CA LYS A 31 3.82 2.66 22.22
C LYS A 31 5.03 3.59 22.07
N ALA A 32 5.25 4.13 20.87
CA ALA A 32 6.41 4.95 20.57
C ALA A 32 6.27 6.41 21.05
N TYR A 33 5.06 6.97 20.98
CA TYR A 33 4.81 8.40 21.18
C TYR A 33 3.78 8.72 22.28
N GLY A 34 3.25 7.71 22.96
CA GLY A 34 2.21 7.90 23.97
C GLY A 34 0.91 8.42 23.37
N SER A 35 0.29 9.39 24.05
CA SER A 35 -0.94 10.06 23.59
C SER A 35 -0.69 11.33 22.75
N GLU A 36 0.56 11.71 22.54
CA GLU A 36 0.90 12.95 21.84
C GLU A 36 0.67 12.86 20.33
N HIS A 37 0.75 11.67 19.78
CA HIS A 37 0.60 11.43 18.35
C HIS A 37 -0.51 10.42 18.07
N GLU A 38 -1.28 10.69 17.03
CA GLU A 38 -2.40 9.87 16.58
C GLU A 38 -2.46 9.86 15.06
N ILE A 39 -2.83 8.74 14.47
CA ILE A 39 -3.13 8.65 13.04
C ILE A 39 -4.63 8.80 12.84
N GLU A 40 -4.99 9.72 11.97
CA GLU A 40 -6.34 9.88 11.46
C GLU A 40 -6.44 9.16 10.11
N TRP A 41 -7.17 8.08 10.08
CA TRP A 41 -7.36 7.26 8.90
C TRP A 41 -8.47 7.81 8.02
N ILE A 42 -8.19 8.07 6.74
CA ILE A 42 -9.20 8.46 5.74
C ILE A 42 -9.27 7.38 4.67
N GLU A 43 -10.40 6.72 4.55
CA GLU A 43 -10.62 5.75 3.48
C GLU A 43 -10.82 6.48 2.15
N VAL A 44 -10.11 6.00 1.13
CA VAL A 44 -10.26 6.41 -0.27
C VAL A 44 -10.47 5.17 -1.14
N LEU A 45 -11.20 5.30 -2.23
CA LEU A 45 -11.65 4.17 -3.03
C LEU A 45 -10.69 3.87 -4.19
N ALA A 46 -10.43 2.60 -4.43
CA ALA A 46 -9.83 2.08 -5.65
C ALA A 46 -10.21 0.60 -5.83
N GLY A 47 -10.07 0.09 -7.04
CA GLY A 47 -10.37 -1.31 -7.37
C GLY A 47 -11.84 -1.55 -7.66
N GLU A 48 -12.26 -2.78 -7.43
CA GLU A 48 -13.61 -3.25 -7.75
C GLU A 48 -14.69 -2.48 -6.98
N ARG A 49 -14.44 -2.19 -5.70
CA ARG A 49 -15.37 -1.41 -4.88
C ARG A 49 -15.54 0.01 -5.42
N ALA A 50 -14.47 0.66 -5.83
CA ALA A 50 -14.55 1.98 -6.43
C ALA A 50 -15.38 1.96 -7.72
N PHE A 51 -15.16 0.96 -8.57
CA PHE A 51 -15.91 0.81 -9.81
C PHE A 51 -17.40 0.63 -9.57
N ASN A 52 -17.77 -0.20 -8.60
CA ASN A 52 -19.17 -0.45 -8.26
C ASN A 52 -19.88 0.80 -7.68
N GLU A 53 -19.16 1.63 -6.93
CA GLU A 53 -19.72 2.82 -6.30
C GLU A 53 -19.69 4.07 -7.20
N THR A 54 -18.66 4.22 -8.04
CA THR A 54 -18.40 5.48 -8.78
C THR A 54 -18.32 5.30 -10.29
N GLY A 55 -18.25 4.07 -10.79
CA GLY A 55 -17.99 3.78 -12.20
C GLY A 55 -16.52 3.93 -12.63
N SER A 56 -15.63 4.29 -11.71
CA SER A 56 -14.18 4.44 -11.96
C SER A 56 -13.38 3.45 -11.11
N TRP A 57 -12.43 2.75 -11.72
CA TRP A 57 -11.51 1.85 -11.01
C TRP A 57 -10.52 2.60 -10.12
N LEU A 58 -10.23 3.85 -10.45
CA LEU A 58 -9.31 4.71 -9.71
C LEU A 58 -9.84 6.16 -9.79
N PRO A 59 -10.70 6.58 -8.85
CA PRO A 59 -11.22 7.94 -8.80
C PRO A 59 -10.12 9.00 -8.62
N ASP A 60 -10.30 10.17 -9.22
CA ASP A 60 -9.34 11.28 -9.12
C ASP A 60 -9.17 11.76 -7.68
N GLU A 61 -10.23 11.73 -6.88
CA GLU A 61 -10.20 12.08 -5.44
C GLU A 61 -9.21 11.24 -4.66
N THR A 62 -9.04 9.97 -5.01
CA THR A 62 -8.04 9.07 -4.41
C THR A 62 -6.63 9.54 -4.72
N MET A 63 -6.39 9.94 -5.96
CA MET A 63 -5.09 10.45 -6.40
C MET A 63 -4.77 11.79 -5.74
N GLU A 64 -5.76 12.67 -5.64
CA GLU A 64 -5.63 13.97 -4.97
C GLU A 64 -5.33 13.79 -3.48
N ALA A 65 -5.99 12.85 -2.81
CA ALA A 65 -5.73 12.54 -1.41
C ALA A 65 -4.27 12.09 -1.19
N PHE A 66 -3.77 11.16 -2.02
CA PHE A 66 -2.38 10.72 -1.90
C PHE A 66 -1.37 11.84 -2.18
N LYS A 67 -1.63 12.69 -3.17
CA LYS A 67 -0.79 13.87 -3.45
C LYS A 67 -0.82 14.87 -2.31
N LYS A 68 -2.00 15.16 -1.76
CA LYS A 68 -2.19 16.13 -0.67
C LYS A 68 -1.45 15.73 0.61
N TYR A 69 -1.56 14.47 0.99
CA TYR A 69 -0.97 14.01 2.26
C TYR A 69 0.47 13.48 2.12
N GLY A 70 0.93 13.19 0.91
CA GLY A 70 2.28 12.72 0.62
C GLY A 70 2.61 11.34 1.20
N VAL A 71 1.61 10.63 1.69
CA VAL A 71 1.71 9.27 2.25
C VAL A 71 0.37 8.58 2.05
N GLY A 72 0.39 7.25 1.91
CA GLY A 72 -0.83 6.47 1.85
C GLY A 72 -0.56 4.98 1.98
N ILE A 73 -1.57 4.24 2.39
CA ILE A 73 -1.52 2.79 2.50
C ILE A 73 -2.54 2.19 1.53
N LYS A 74 -2.13 1.15 0.84
CA LYS A 74 -2.95 0.48 -0.15
C LYS A 74 -3.05 -1.01 0.14
N GLY A 75 -4.27 -1.50 0.28
CA GLY A 75 -4.60 -2.92 0.25
C GLY A 75 -4.43 -3.53 -1.15
N PRO A 76 -4.62 -4.84 -1.31
CA PRO A 76 -4.56 -5.50 -2.60
C PRO A 76 -5.64 -4.96 -3.54
N LEU A 77 -5.33 -4.86 -4.83
CA LEU A 77 -6.28 -4.43 -5.86
C LEU A 77 -6.40 -5.50 -6.94
N THR A 78 -7.62 -5.86 -7.27
CA THR A 78 -7.94 -6.73 -8.40
C THR A 78 -7.77 -5.95 -9.70
N THR A 79 -7.04 -6.54 -10.65
CA THR A 79 -6.98 -6.00 -12.02
C THR A 79 -7.95 -6.81 -12.87
N PRO A 80 -8.92 -6.18 -13.54
CA PRO A 80 -9.86 -6.89 -14.42
C PRO A 80 -9.11 -7.63 -15.51
N VAL A 81 -9.46 -8.88 -15.75
CA VAL A 81 -8.88 -9.71 -16.81
C VAL A 81 -9.67 -9.52 -18.09
N GLY A 82 -8.99 -9.27 -19.21
CA GLY A 82 -9.60 -9.26 -20.55
C GLY A 82 -10.14 -7.93 -21.05
N GLY A 83 -10.06 -6.85 -20.27
CA GLY A 83 -10.59 -5.53 -20.65
C GLY A 83 -9.59 -4.53 -21.24
N GLY A 84 -8.33 -4.91 -21.48
CA GLY A 84 -7.30 -3.96 -21.90
C GLY A 84 -6.97 -2.89 -20.84
N ILE A 85 -7.45 -3.07 -19.62
CA ILE A 85 -7.24 -2.13 -18.52
C ILE A 85 -5.83 -2.34 -17.96
N ARG A 86 -5.04 -1.28 -17.94
CA ARG A 86 -3.73 -1.27 -17.30
C ARG A 86 -3.87 -1.60 -15.81
N SER A 87 -2.90 -2.34 -15.26
CA SER A 87 -2.86 -2.64 -13.83
C SER A 87 -2.98 -1.36 -12.99
N LEU A 88 -3.98 -1.33 -12.10
CA LEU A 88 -4.21 -0.19 -11.19
C LEU A 88 -2.97 0.13 -10.34
N ASN A 89 -2.21 -0.90 -9.97
CA ASN A 89 -0.96 -0.72 -9.24
C ASN A 89 0.09 0.02 -10.07
N VAL A 90 0.16 -0.24 -11.38
CA VAL A 90 1.06 0.46 -12.29
C VAL A 90 0.58 1.89 -12.49
N ALA A 91 -0.72 2.10 -12.72
CA ALA A 91 -1.31 3.42 -12.85
C ALA A 91 -1.01 4.32 -11.63
N LEU A 92 -1.23 3.82 -10.41
CA LEU A 92 -0.90 4.53 -9.17
C LEU A 92 0.57 4.95 -9.11
N ARG A 93 1.49 4.04 -9.42
CA ARG A 93 2.94 4.31 -9.35
C ARG A 93 3.38 5.36 -10.37
N GLN A 94 2.84 5.30 -11.58
CA GLN A 94 3.17 6.25 -12.64
C GLN A 94 2.58 7.64 -12.37
N THR A 95 1.30 7.70 -12.00
CA THR A 95 0.61 8.98 -11.75
C THR A 95 1.15 9.72 -10.52
N LEU A 96 1.61 8.97 -9.51
CA LEU A 96 2.26 9.53 -8.31
C LEU A 96 3.77 9.73 -8.51
N ASP A 97 4.32 9.39 -9.67
CA ASP A 97 5.74 9.47 -10.00
C ASP A 97 6.66 8.86 -8.93
N LEU A 98 6.29 7.66 -8.46
CA LEU A 98 7.03 6.98 -7.40
C LEU A 98 8.41 6.55 -7.89
N TYR A 99 9.43 6.95 -7.15
CA TYR A 99 10.84 6.76 -7.53
C TYR A 99 11.29 5.30 -7.47
N VAL A 100 10.94 4.58 -6.42
CA VAL A 100 11.44 3.23 -6.18
C VAL A 100 10.44 2.36 -5.44
N CYS A 101 10.44 1.06 -5.73
CA CYS A 101 9.83 0.05 -4.88
C CYS A 101 10.87 -0.49 -3.91
N LEU A 102 10.83 -0.06 -2.66
CA LEU A 102 11.70 -0.53 -1.62
C LEU A 102 11.10 -1.74 -0.92
N ARG A 103 11.80 -2.88 -0.95
CA ARG A 103 11.36 -4.13 -0.34
C ARG A 103 12.38 -4.60 0.69
N PRO A 104 12.19 -4.29 1.97
CA PRO A 104 12.99 -4.88 3.04
C PRO A 104 12.64 -6.36 3.17
N VAL A 105 13.66 -7.21 3.21
CA VAL A 105 13.55 -8.66 3.37
C VAL A 105 14.38 -9.05 4.58
N ARG A 106 13.72 -9.56 5.60
CA ARG A 106 14.32 -9.91 6.87
C ARG A 106 13.62 -11.14 7.46
N TRP A 107 14.40 -12.05 8.04
CA TRP A 107 13.83 -13.16 8.76
C TRP A 107 13.42 -12.76 10.19
N PHE A 108 12.36 -13.38 10.66
CA PHE A 108 11.86 -13.21 12.04
C PHE A 108 12.00 -14.51 12.81
N SER A 109 12.53 -14.43 14.04
CA SER A 109 12.69 -15.60 14.92
C SER A 109 11.36 -16.34 15.11
N GLY A 110 11.42 -17.66 15.03
CA GLY A 110 10.25 -18.55 15.15
C GLY A 110 9.53 -18.86 13.84
N VAL A 111 9.89 -18.19 12.73
CA VAL A 111 9.32 -18.49 11.40
C VAL A 111 10.17 -19.54 10.70
N VAL A 112 9.53 -20.62 10.22
CA VAL A 112 10.20 -21.65 9.42
C VAL A 112 10.65 -21.04 8.09
N SER A 113 11.89 -21.35 7.69
CA SER A 113 12.49 -20.84 6.47
C SER A 113 13.16 -21.97 5.67
N PRO A 114 13.07 -21.97 4.34
CA PRO A 114 13.80 -22.90 3.48
C PRO A 114 15.29 -22.58 3.38
N VAL A 115 15.71 -21.41 3.87
CA VAL A 115 17.12 -20.97 3.85
C VAL A 115 17.85 -21.60 5.02
N LYS A 116 19.09 -22.08 4.81
CA LYS A 116 19.90 -22.77 5.83
C LYS A 116 20.24 -21.88 7.04
N GLU A 117 20.53 -20.60 6.80
CA GLU A 117 20.92 -19.63 7.83
C GLU A 117 20.06 -18.36 7.72
N PRO A 118 18.74 -18.46 8.01
CA PRO A 118 17.82 -17.36 7.77
C PRO A 118 18.12 -16.12 8.63
N GLN A 119 18.74 -16.29 9.80
CA GLN A 119 19.15 -15.19 10.68
C GLN A 119 20.19 -14.25 10.04
N LYS A 120 20.85 -14.67 8.97
CA LYS A 120 21.77 -13.83 8.20
C LYS A 120 21.08 -13.01 7.12
N VAL A 121 19.77 -13.22 6.90
CA VAL A 121 19.01 -12.50 5.89
C VAL A 121 18.51 -11.18 6.49
N ASP A 122 19.13 -10.08 6.07
CA ASP A 122 18.71 -8.70 6.32
C ASP A 122 19.15 -7.86 5.13
N MET A 123 18.26 -7.69 4.16
CA MET A 123 18.56 -7.00 2.91
C MET A 123 17.42 -6.07 2.48
N HIS A 124 17.76 -5.07 1.66
CA HIS A 124 16.79 -4.21 1.01
C HIS A 124 16.89 -4.37 -0.50
N ILE A 125 15.78 -4.73 -1.14
CA ILE A 125 15.71 -4.82 -2.60
C ILE A 125 15.07 -3.53 -3.11
N SER A 126 15.86 -2.72 -3.83
CA SER A 126 15.39 -1.50 -4.47
C SER A 126 15.11 -1.79 -5.94
N VAL A 127 13.83 -1.71 -6.34
CA VAL A 127 13.42 -1.91 -7.73
C VAL A 127 13.06 -0.55 -8.32
N SER A 128 13.81 -0.10 -9.35
CA SER A 128 13.46 1.12 -10.06
C SER A 128 12.30 0.86 -11.02
N TYR A 129 11.41 1.85 -11.18
CA TYR A 129 10.28 1.76 -12.11
C TYR A 129 10.62 2.28 -13.51
N THR A 130 11.83 2.75 -13.75
CA THR A 130 12.25 3.31 -15.06
C THR A 130 12.13 2.29 -16.19
N HIS A 131 12.42 1.00 -15.92
CA HIS A 131 12.28 -0.07 -16.91
C HIS A 131 10.81 -0.43 -17.21
N LEU A 132 9.86 -0.11 -16.32
CA LEU A 132 8.43 -0.29 -16.58
C LEU A 132 7.86 0.78 -17.51
N ARG A 133 8.57 1.90 -17.69
CA ARG A 133 8.25 2.93 -18.68
C ARG A 133 8.77 2.59 -20.09
N ALA A 134 9.73 1.68 -20.20
CA ALA A 134 10.41 1.35 -21.47
C ALA A 134 9.67 0.30 -22.31
N HIS A 135 8.53 -0.22 -21.84
CA HIS A 135 7.71 -1.22 -22.53
C HIS A 135 6.35 -0.66 -23.03
N GLU A 136 6.26 0.64 -23.24
CA GLU A 136 5.13 1.30 -23.91
C GLU A 136 5.46 1.63 -25.36
#